data_ae8739c024a3e3d68ae3a5f0d5644209
#
_entry.id   ae8739c024a3e3d68ae3a5f0d5644209
#
_cell.length_a   1.000
_cell.length_b   1.000
_cell.length_c   1.000
_cell.angle_alpha   90.00
_cell.angle_beta   90.00
_cell.angle_gamma   90.00
#
_symmetry.space_group_name_H-M   'P 1'
#
loop_
_entity.id
_entity.type
_entity.pdbx_description
1 polymer ?
#
loop_
_entity_poly.entity_id
_entity_poly.type
_entity_poly.pdbx_seq_one_letter_code
_entity_poly.pdbx_strand_id
1 'polypeptide(L)'
;IEPFGGIADGRIGGLITMAQTQEINIPVADPSDPYANPAAMPSSADRAPRSFDIEAFAKPDRKQEDWRYTPIERIEEFFDVFEPSNETQVTVSMIDGSPLAEGVTYAEGTVGDTGTGIVSKPNDRVSAVEWNSGKRAGILTIDGEIDQPVLVKMHGTGKDLDAFHLSIIAADRAHADVVVEHDGDARLAE
;
A
#
# COMPACT_ATOMS: atom_id res chain seq x y z
N ILE A 1 73.02 16.56 37.42
CA ILE A 1 72.73 15.29 38.06
C ILE A 1 71.74 14.56 37.17
N GLU A 2 72.31 13.62 36.50
CA GLU A 2 71.68 12.60 35.69
C GLU A 2 70.91 11.57 36.52
N PRO A 3 70.46 10.54 35.90
CA PRO A 3 69.36 10.21 35.00
C PRO A 3 68.61 9.03 35.58
N PHE A 4 67.66 8.51 34.88
CA PHE A 4 67.15 7.09 34.89
C PHE A 4 65.80 7.11 34.26
N GLY A 5 65.41 6.30 33.35
CA GLY A 5 65.78 4.99 32.92
C GLY A 5 64.71 4.58 31.94
N GLY A 6 65.13 3.97 30.87
CA GLY A 6 64.23 3.44 29.86
C GLY A 6 63.43 2.25 30.35
N ILE A 7 62.25 2.09 29.87
CA ILE A 7 61.50 0.82 29.88
C ILE A 7 60.75 0.65 28.58
N ALA A 8 61.30 -0.23 27.81
CA ALA A 8 60.67 -1.42 27.26
C ALA A 8 59.42 -1.23 26.38
N ASP A 9 59.74 -1.41 25.13
CA ASP A 9 58.91 -1.89 24.03
C ASP A 9 57.99 -3.06 24.49
N GLY A 10 56.73 -2.81 24.59
CA GLY A 10 55.66 -3.79 24.78
C GLY A 10 54.78 -3.91 23.57
N ARG A 11 55.31 -4.56 22.52
CA ARG A 11 54.50 -4.99 21.38
C ARG A 11 53.48 -6.02 21.88
N ILE A 12 52.23 -5.62 22.03
CA ILE A 12 51.10 -6.53 22.11
C ILE A 12 50.63 -6.70 20.66
N GLY A 13 51.17 -7.70 20.01
CA GLY A 13 50.60 -8.21 18.75
C GLY A 13 49.25 -8.88 19.01
N GLY A 14 48.22 -8.09 19.01
CA GLY A 14 46.85 -8.62 18.89
C GLY A 14 46.64 -9.03 17.44
N LEU A 15 46.69 -10.32 17.17
CA LEU A 15 46.13 -10.88 15.95
C LEU A 15 44.65 -10.54 15.91
N ILE A 16 44.30 -9.56 15.10
CA ILE A 16 42.90 -9.43 14.65
C ILE A 16 42.71 -10.56 13.63
N THR A 17 42.19 -11.67 14.07
CA THR A 17 41.66 -12.68 13.18
C THR A 17 40.51 -12.05 12.42
N MET A 18 40.81 -11.67 11.18
CA MET A 18 39.75 -11.32 10.24
C MET A 18 38.83 -12.55 10.12
N ALA A 19 37.61 -12.41 10.62
CA ALA A 19 36.59 -13.39 10.33
C ALA A 19 36.47 -13.45 8.81
N GLN A 20 36.81 -14.59 8.24
CA GLN A 20 36.54 -14.85 6.84
C GLN A 20 35.03 -14.74 6.65
N THR A 21 34.62 -13.72 5.96
CA THR A 21 33.26 -13.64 5.43
C THR A 21 33.13 -14.80 4.46
N GLN A 22 32.46 -15.86 4.91
CA GLN A 22 32.10 -16.95 4.02
C GLN A 22 31.17 -16.31 2.97
N GLU A 23 31.64 -16.18 1.75
CA GLU A 23 30.77 -15.89 0.62
C GLU A 23 29.76 -17.02 0.55
N ILE A 24 28.51 -16.71 0.92
CA ILE A 24 27.40 -17.61 0.72
C ILE A 24 27.22 -17.66 -0.80
N ASN A 25 27.70 -18.73 -1.40
CA ASN A 25 27.48 -18.99 -2.81
C ASN A 25 26.00 -19.37 -2.96
N ILE A 26 25.15 -18.36 -3.17
CA ILE A 26 23.76 -18.57 -3.54
C ILE A 26 23.80 -19.10 -4.98
N PRO A 27 23.34 -20.34 -5.23
CA PRO A 27 23.28 -20.84 -6.59
C PRO A 27 22.48 -19.86 -7.43
N VAL A 28 23.06 -19.34 -8.50
CA VAL A 28 22.31 -18.55 -9.47
C VAL A 28 21.28 -19.50 -10.06
N ALA A 29 20.02 -19.24 -9.77
CA ALA A 29 18.91 -20.03 -10.31
C ALA A 29 18.99 -20.01 -11.84
N ASP A 30 18.86 -21.17 -12.47
CA ASP A 30 18.77 -21.28 -13.92
C ASP A 30 17.55 -20.44 -14.37
N PRO A 31 17.75 -19.40 -15.20
CA PRO A 31 16.63 -18.56 -15.62
C PRO A 31 15.59 -19.35 -16.46
N SER A 32 15.94 -20.55 -16.92
CA SER A 32 15.05 -21.43 -17.67
C SER A 32 14.28 -22.41 -16.78
N ASP A 33 14.62 -22.54 -15.48
CA ASP A 33 13.91 -23.40 -14.55
C ASP A 33 12.88 -22.58 -13.73
N PRO A 34 11.59 -22.66 -14.08
CA PRO A 34 10.54 -21.92 -13.38
C PRO A 34 10.36 -22.35 -11.90
N TYR A 35 10.95 -23.47 -11.48
CA TYR A 35 10.83 -24.01 -10.13
C TYR A 35 12.09 -23.81 -9.28
N ALA A 36 13.19 -23.37 -9.87
CA ALA A 36 14.47 -23.22 -9.16
C ALA A 36 14.41 -22.15 -8.04
N ASN A 37 13.53 -21.16 -8.15
CA ASN A 37 13.30 -20.17 -7.11
C ASN A 37 11.83 -19.70 -7.10
N PRO A 38 10.95 -20.36 -6.34
CA PRO A 38 9.54 -19.98 -6.26
C PRO A 38 9.30 -18.55 -5.78
N ALA A 39 10.24 -17.98 -4.99
CA ALA A 39 10.17 -16.60 -4.53
C ALA A 39 10.52 -15.57 -5.64
N ALA A 40 11.16 -16.02 -6.73
CA ALA A 40 11.48 -15.19 -7.88
C ALA A 40 10.44 -15.30 -9.00
N MET A 41 9.42 -16.16 -8.86
CA MET A 41 8.33 -16.18 -9.80
C MET A 41 7.48 -14.92 -9.64
N PRO A 42 7.40 -14.04 -10.65
CA PRO A 42 6.47 -12.92 -10.57
C PRO A 42 5.06 -13.47 -10.42
N SER A 43 4.33 -13.00 -9.41
CA SER A 43 2.92 -13.30 -9.24
C SER A 43 2.13 -12.79 -10.46
N SER A 44 0.89 -13.24 -10.65
CA SER A 44 0.02 -12.68 -11.67
C SER A 44 -0.16 -11.17 -11.47
N ALA A 45 -0.20 -10.73 -10.21
CA ALA A 45 -0.25 -9.32 -9.83
C ALA A 45 0.99 -8.52 -10.28
N ASP A 46 2.19 -9.12 -10.25
CA ASP A 46 3.42 -8.46 -10.70
C ASP A 46 3.50 -8.32 -12.22
N ARG A 47 2.72 -9.12 -12.95
CA ARG A 47 2.64 -9.10 -14.41
C ARG A 47 1.54 -8.21 -14.96
N ALA A 48 0.59 -7.80 -14.12
CA ALA A 48 -0.46 -6.89 -14.51
C ALA A 48 0.13 -5.50 -14.86
N PRO A 49 -0.35 -4.85 -15.92
CA PRO A 49 0.04 -3.47 -16.20
C PRO A 49 -0.33 -2.59 -15.01
N ARG A 50 0.49 -1.58 -14.72
CA ARG A 50 0.20 -0.58 -13.68
C ARG A 50 0.12 0.78 -14.34
N SER A 51 -1.07 1.35 -14.42
CA SER A 51 -1.31 2.59 -15.16
C SER A 51 -2.49 3.37 -14.59
N PHE A 52 -2.40 4.68 -14.65
CA PHE A 52 -3.57 5.55 -14.46
C PHE A 52 -4.42 5.69 -15.74
N ASP A 53 -3.90 5.22 -16.88
CA ASP A 53 -4.63 5.22 -18.14
C ASP A 53 -5.56 3.99 -18.20
N ILE A 54 -6.85 4.24 -18.31
CA ILE A 54 -7.89 3.20 -18.37
C ILE A 54 -7.70 2.30 -19.59
N GLU A 55 -7.23 2.86 -20.70
CA GLU A 55 -7.05 2.11 -21.95
C GLU A 55 -5.86 1.13 -21.89
N ALA A 56 -5.03 1.21 -20.85
CA ALA A 56 -4.03 0.18 -20.57
C ALA A 56 -4.67 -1.17 -20.15
N PHE A 57 -5.95 -1.17 -19.80
CA PHE A 57 -6.69 -2.32 -19.30
C PHE A 57 -7.86 -2.66 -20.23
N ALA A 58 -7.92 -3.92 -20.66
CA ALA A 58 -9.10 -4.41 -21.35
C ALA A 58 -10.34 -4.36 -20.46
N LYS A 59 -11.53 -4.20 -21.06
CA LYS A 59 -12.78 -4.34 -20.30
C LYS A 59 -12.87 -5.76 -19.73
N PRO A 60 -13.32 -5.91 -18.47
CA PRO A 60 -13.52 -7.21 -17.86
C PRO A 60 -14.45 -8.12 -18.68
N ASP A 61 -14.04 -9.39 -18.85
CA ASP A 61 -14.82 -10.43 -19.51
C ASP A 61 -14.67 -11.73 -18.69
N ARG A 62 -15.73 -12.48 -18.53
CA ARG A 62 -15.73 -13.79 -17.84
C ARG A 62 -14.78 -14.83 -18.44
N LYS A 63 -14.28 -14.60 -19.66
CA LYS A 63 -13.24 -15.44 -20.27
C LYS A 63 -11.84 -15.17 -19.72
N GLN A 64 -11.64 -14.02 -19.07
CA GLN A 64 -10.39 -13.69 -18.39
C GLN A 64 -10.38 -14.41 -17.06
N GLU A 65 -9.23 -14.99 -16.69
CA GLU A 65 -9.09 -15.78 -15.45
C GLU A 65 -9.40 -14.95 -14.19
N ASP A 66 -8.94 -13.71 -14.16
CA ASP A 66 -9.12 -12.80 -13.02
C ASP A 66 -10.60 -12.44 -12.76
N TRP A 67 -11.44 -12.48 -13.82
CA TRP A 67 -12.86 -12.10 -13.75
C TRP A 67 -13.83 -13.27 -13.83
N ARG A 68 -13.31 -14.49 -13.93
CA ARG A 68 -14.09 -15.70 -14.20
C ARG A 68 -15.23 -15.94 -13.21
N TYR A 69 -15.02 -15.62 -11.94
CA TYR A 69 -15.97 -15.84 -10.85
C TYR A 69 -16.67 -14.58 -10.39
N THR A 70 -16.34 -13.44 -10.98
CA THR A 70 -16.93 -12.15 -10.64
C THR A 70 -18.25 -11.96 -11.37
N PRO A 71 -19.33 -11.53 -10.68
CA PRO A 71 -20.60 -11.20 -11.32
C PRO A 71 -20.51 -9.85 -12.02
N ILE A 72 -19.77 -9.81 -13.15
CA ILE A 72 -19.40 -8.57 -13.85
C ILE A 72 -20.60 -7.72 -14.24
N GLU A 73 -21.77 -8.33 -14.49
CA GLU A 73 -22.99 -7.61 -14.83
C GLU A 73 -23.49 -6.70 -13.69
N ARG A 74 -23.02 -6.93 -12.43
CA ARG A 74 -23.38 -6.11 -11.28
C ARG A 74 -22.46 -4.89 -11.12
N ILE A 75 -21.31 -4.91 -11.78
CA ILE A 75 -20.26 -3.88 -11.64
C ILE A 75 -19.86 -3.27 -12.97
N GLU A 76 -20.59 -3.58 -14.07
CA GLU A 76 -20.24 -3.09 -15.41
C GLU A 76 -20.21 -1.56 -15.52
N GLU A 77 -20.97 -0.87 -14.65
CA GLU A 77 -20.99 0.59 -14.59
C GLU A 77 -19.67 1.18 -14.12
N PHE A 78 -18.82 0.39 -13.43
CA PHE A 78 -17.47 0.76 -13.01
C PHE A 78 -16.40 0.46 -14.07
N PHE A 79 -16.77 0.06 -15.28
CA PHE A 79 -15.79 -0.21 -16.33
C PHE A 79 -15.49 0.99 -17.22
N ASP A 80 -16.26 2.05 -17.12
CA ASP A 80 -16.07 3.30 -17.82
C ASP A 80 -16.15 4.47 -16.84
N VAL A 81 -15.51 5.59 -17.18
CA VAL A 81 -15.54 6.81 -16.34
C VAL A 81 -16.97 7.26 -16.12
N PHE A 82 -17.29 7.58 -14.89
CA PHE A 82 -18.60 8.09 -14.47
C PHE A 82 -18.45 9.39 -13.68
N GLU A 83 -19.52 10.12 -13.54
CA GLU A 83 -19.60 11.29 -12.65
C GLU A 83 -20.03 10.81 -11.25
N PRO A 84 -19.16 10.92 -10.23
CA PRO A 84 -19.50 10.47 -8.88
C PRO A 84 -20.53 11.37 -8.21
N SER A 85 -21.41 10.80 -7.39
CA SER A 85 -22.39 11.56 -6.62
C SER A 85 -21.74 12.46 -5.57
N ASN A 86 -20.60 12.05 -5.04
CA ASN A 86 -19.88 12.68 -3.92
C ASN A 86 -20.72 12.75 -2.62
N GLU A 87 -21.69 11.86 -2.46
CA GLU A 87 -22.59 11.81 -1.29
C GLU A 87 -22.12 10.88 -0.20
N THR A 88 -21.11 10.04 -0.46
CA THR A 88 -20.52 9.16 0.55
C THR A 88 -19.90 9.99 1.68
N GLN A 89 -20.37 9.74 2.91
CA GLN A 89 -19.85 10.37 4.10
C GLN A 89 -18.70 9.53 4.67
N VAL A 90 -17.56 10.14 4.87
CA VAL A 90 -16.39 9.50 5.47
C VAL A 90 -16.16 10.07 6.85
N THR A 91 -16.04 9.20 7.84
CA THR A 91 -15.70 9.57 9.22
C THR A 91 -14.55 8.72 9.70
N VAL A 92 -13.61 9.34 10.43
CA VAL A 92 -12.45 8.64 10.98
C VAL A 92 -12.36 8.90 12.48
N SER A 93 -12.26 7.82 13.25
CA SER A 93 -12.17 7.85 14.71
C SER A 93 -11.35 6.66 15.21
N MET A 94 -11.12 6.55 16.49
CA MET A 94 -10.71 5.28 17.08
C MET A 94 -11.91 4.31 17.07
N ILE A 95 -11.63 3.00 17.19
CA ILE A 95 -12.67 1.95 17.09
C ILE A 95 -13.77 2.09 18.17
N ASP A 96 -13.47 2.68 19.32
CA ASP A 96 -14.41 2.95 20.39
C ASP A 96 -15.22 4.25 20.23
N GLY A 97 -15.02 4.94 19.09
CA GLY A 97 -15.66 6.23 18.77
C GLY A 97 -14.97 7.45 19.39
N SER A 98 -13.85 7.28 20.08
CA SER A 98 -13.07 8.41 20.58
C SER A 98 -12.35 9.16 19.44
N PRO A 99 -11.93 10.43 19.67
CA PRO A 99 -11.09 11.16 18.72
C PRO A 99 -9.80 10.42 18.38
N LEU A 100 -9.22 10.75 17.22
CA LEU A 100 -7.96 10.16 16.78
C LEU A 100 -6.87 10.33 17.85
N ALA A 101 -6.13 9.24 18.08
CA ALA A 101 -4.98 9.24 18.99
C ALA A 101 -3.86 10.15 18.48
N GLU A 102 -2.95 10.54 19.38
CA GLU A 102 -1.71 11.19 18.98
C GLU A 102 -0.94 10.30 17.99
N GLY A 103 -0.39 10.90 16.93
CA GLY A 103 0.27 10.17 15.85
C GLY A 103 -0.68 9.74 14.73
N VAL A 104 -1.99 9.88 14.86
CA VAL A 104 -2.95 9.61 13.80
C VAL A 104 -3.57 10.91 13.31
N THR A 105 -3.50 11.15 12.00
CA THR A 105 -4.14 12.32 11.38
C THR A 105 -4.94 11.88 10.15
N TYR A 106 -6.04 12.57 9.92
CA TYR A 106 -6.86 12.39 8.73
C TYR A 106 -7.17 13.74 8.09
N ALA A 107 -7.05 13.79 6.78
CA ALA A 107 -7.40 14.97 5.99
C ALA A 107 -8.15 14.55 4.72
N GLU A 108 -9.18 15.28 4.37
CA GLU A 108 -9.81 15.16 3.05
C GLU A 108 -9.14 16.11 2.05
N GLY A 109 -9.06 15.66 0.81
CA GLY A 109 -8.47 16.37 -0.30
C GLY A 109 -9.07 15.91 -1.63
N THR A 110 -8.32 16.08 -2.68
CA THR A 110 -8.70 15.74 -4.05
C THR A 110 -7.79 14.65 -4.58
N VAL A 111 -8.32 13.77 -5.41
CA VAL A 111 -7.51 12.80 -6.16
C VAL A 111 -6.46 13.54 -7.00
N GLY A 112 -5.21 13.16 -6.86
CA GLY A 112 -4.05 13.84 -7.47
C GLY A 112 -3.31 14.79 -6.53
N ASP A 113 -3.85 15.12 -5.35
CA ASP A 113 -3.14 15.88 -4.32
C ASP A 113 -1.96 15.08 -3.72
N THR A 114 -1.07 15.80 -3.02
CA THR A 114 0.05 15.17 -2.31
C THR A 114 -0.45 14.11 -1.32
N GLY A 115 0.07 12.89 -1.46
CA GLY A 115 -0.31 11.75 -0.63
C GLY A 115 -1.28 10.78 -1.32
N THR A 116 -1.86 11.15 -2.46
CA THR A 116 -2.68 10.23 -3.26
C THR A 116 -1.85 9.56 -4.36
N GLY A 117 -2.17 8.30 -4.71
CA GLY A 117 -1.51 7.57 -5.80
C GLY A 117 -0.02 7.28 -5.61
N ILE A 118 0.51 7.46 -4.40
CA ILE A 118 1.94 7.26 -4.10
C ILE A 118 2.28 5.80 -3.78
N VAL A 119 1.32 5.02 -3.31
CA VAL A 119 1.54 3.62 -2.90
C VAL A 119 1.68 2.72 -4.12
N SER A 120 0.72 2.77 -5.02
CA SER A 120 0.77 2.05 -6.29
C SER A 120 -0.09 2.73 -7.35
N LYS A 121 0.23 2.45 -8.62
CA LYS A 121 -0.69 2.77 -9.71
C LYS A 121 -1.77 1.69 -9.78
N PRO A 122 -2.97 2.01 -10.28
CA PRO A 122 -3.99 1.02 -10.61
C PRO A 122 -3.41 -0.18 -11.37
N ASN A 123 -3.87 -1.37 -11.04
CA ASN A 123 -3.44 -2.62 -11.67
C ASN A 123 -4.57 -3.35 -12.41
N ASP A 124 -5.76 -2.78 -12.41
CA ASP A 124 -6.93 -3.23 -13.16
C ASP A 124 -7.78 -2.06 -13.64
N ARG A 125 -8.78 -2.37 -14.48
CA ARG A 125 -9.63 -1.34 -15.10
C ARG A 125 -10.51 -0.62 -14.09
N VAL A 126 -11.06 -1.32 -13.09
CA VAL A 126 -11.97 -0.71 -12.10
C VAL A 126 -11.23 0.31 -11.26
N SER A 127 -10.04 -0.05 -10.77
CA SER A 127 -9.17 0.88 -10.01
C SER A 127 -8.73 2.09 -10.85
N ALA A 128 -8.46 1.87 -12.17
CA ALA A 128 -8.13 2.99 -13.05
C ALA A 128 -9.35 3.89 -13.31
N VAL A 129 -10.55 3.32 -13.43
CA VAL A 129 -11.80 4.08 -13.57
C VAL A 129 -12.10 4.85 -12.29
N GLU A 130 -11.94 4.24 -11.11
CA GLU A 130 -12.06 4.92 -9.82
C GLU A 130 -11.17 6.16 -9.77
N TRP A 131 -9.88 6.01 -10.06
CA TRP A 131 -8.92 7.11 -10.08
C TRP A 131 -9.33 8.26 -11.00
N ASN A 132 -9.85 7.94 -12.19
CA ASN A 132 -10.23 8.95 -13.20
C ASN A 132 -11.63 9.54 -12.98
N SER A 133 -12.51 8.86 -12.26
CA SER A 133 -13.85 9.31 -11.90
C SER A 133 -13.85 10.05 -10.56
N GLY A 134 -13.05 9.56 -9.60
CA GLY A 134 -13.00 10.09 -8.24
C GLY A 134 -12.50 11.52 -8.20
N LYS A 135 -13.13 12.33 -7.36
CA LYS A 135 -12.74 13.73 -7.09
C LYS A 135 -12.27 13.91 -5.67
N ARG A 136 -12.79 13.08 -4.75
CA ARG A 136 -12.49 13.17 -3.33
C ARG A 136 -11.46 12.12 -2.92
N ALA A 137 -10.59 12.50 -2.02
CA ALA A 137 -9.61 11.60 -1.42
C ALA A 137 -9.53 11.82 0.09
N GLY A 138 -9.28 10.74 0.83
CA GLY A 138 -8.91 10.77 2.23
C GLY A 138 -7.45 10.35 2.40
N ILE A 139 -6.71 11.08 3.24
CA ILE A 139 -5.33 10.77 3.56
C ILE A 139 -5.25 10.52 5.06
N LEU A 140 -5.08 9.25 5.43
CA LEU A 140 -4.86 8.81 6.80
C LEU A 140 -3.36 8.63 7.00
N THR A 141 -2.77 9.41 7.91
CA THR A 141 -1.35 9.27 8.25
C THR A 141 -1.21 8.71 9.65
N ILE A 142 -0.31 7.74 9.81
CA ILE A 142 -0.03 7.04 11.05
C ILE A 142 1.46 7.19 11.37
N ASP A 143 1.78 7.71 12.56
CA ASP A 143 3.13 7.87 13.07
C ASP A 143 3.20 7.29 14.49
N GLY A 144 4.13 6.37 14.72
CA GLY A 144 4.30 5.69 15.99
C GLY A 144 3.48 4.42 16.15
N GLU A 145 3.40 3.94 17.37
CA GLU A 145 2.68 2.71 17.75
C GLU A 145 1.30 3.08 18.32
N ILE A 146 0.25 2.60 17.67
CA ILE A 146 -1.13 2.94 17.99
C ILE A 146 -1.83 1.68 18.54
N ASP A 147 -2.14 1.70 19.84
CA ASP A 147 -2.64 0.52 20.57
C ASP A 147 -4.08 0.12 20.20
N GLN A 148 -4.89 1.10 19.82
CA GLN A 148 -6.28 0.83 19.44
C GLN A 148 -6.48 0.95 17.93
N PRO A 149 -7.34 0.12 17.33
CA PRO A 149 -7.62 0.24 15.90
C PRO A 149 -8.21 1.59 15.52
N VAL A 150 -7.80 2.09 14.37
CA VAL A 150 -8.40 3.26 13.72
C VAL A 150 -9.56 2.79 12.86
N LEU A 151 -10.73 3.39 13.00
CA LEU A 151 -11.92 3.12 12.20
C LEU A 151 -12.08 4.20 11.13
N VAL A 152 -12.06 3.79 9.87
CA VAL A 152 -12.50 4.59 8.72
C VAL A 152 -13.87 4.07 8.31
N LYS A 153 -14.91 4.86 8.53
CA LYS A 153 -16.27 4.47 8.17
C LYS A 153 -16.75 5.27 6.96
N MET A 154 -17.18 4.56 5.93
CA MET A 154 -17.73 5.10 4.70
C MET A 154 -19.23 4.75 4.65
N HIS A 155 -20.07 5.77 4.78
CA HIS A 155 -21.52 5.64 4.73
C HIS A 155 -22.05 6.18 3.42
N GLY A 156 -22.46 5.30 2.54
CA GLY A 156 -23.05 5.65 1.25
C GLY A 156 -24.49 6.06 1.35
N THR A 157 -24.81 7.30 1.03
CA THR A 157 -26.17 7.79 0.92
C THR A 157 -26.65 7.74 -0.52
N GLY A 158 -27.89 7.36 -0.75
CA GLY A 158 -28.42 7.24 -2.11
C GLY A 158 -28.08 5.91 -2.79
N LYS A 159 -28.32 5.85 -4.10
CA LYS A 159 -28.12 4.64 -4.93
C LYS A 159 -27.22 4.90 -6.14
N ASP A 160 -26.72 6.10 -6.25
CA ASP A 160 -25.90 6.51 -7.37
C ASP A 160 -24.47 6.00 -7.21
N LEU A 161 -23.74 6.01 -8.32
CA LEU A 161 -22.33 5.64 -8.31
C LEU A 161 -21.53 6.71 -7.58
N ASP A 162 -20.62 6.29 -6.75
CA ASP A 162 -19.67 7.18 -6.10
C ASP A 162 -18.25 6.61 -6.19
N ALA A 163 -17.25 7.47 -6.01
CA ALA A 163 -15.85 7.11 -5.98
C ALA A 163 -15.13 7.89 -4.90
N PHE A 164 -14.30 7.19 -4.12
CA PHE A 164 -13.52 7.80 -3.06
C PHE A 164 -12.16 7.13 -2.96
N HIS A 165 -11.09 7.90 -3.04
CA HIS A 165 -9.73 7.39 -2.94
C HIS A 165 -9.22 7.49 -1.51
N LEU A 166 -8.91 6.36 -0.86
CA LEU A 166 -8.31 6.33 0.46
C LEU A 166 -6.83 5.99 0.38
N SER A 167 -5.98 6.90 0.88
CA SER A 167 -4.56 6.63 1.08
C SER A 167 -4.26 6.45 2.56
N ILE A 168 -3.63 5.33 2.91
CA ILE A 168 -3.13 5.07 4.27
C ILE A 168 -1.60 5.13 4.22
N ILE A 169 -1.03 6.08 4.92
CA ILE A 169 0.42 6.35 4.92
C ILE A 169 0.95 6.10 6.32
N ALA A 170 1.77 5.07 6.48
CA ALA A 170 2.47 4.79 7.71
C ALA A 170 3.89 5.37 7.67
N ALA A 171 4.28 6.09 8.71
CA ALA A 171 5.65 6.55 8.91
C ALA A 171 6.60 5.38 9.18
N ASP A 172 7.91 5.66 9.18
CA ASP A 172 8.91 4.63 9.45
C ASP A 172 8.67 3.98 10.83
N ARG A 173 8.53 2.67 10.85
CA ARG A 173 8.24 1.85 12.04
C ARG A 173 6.90 2.15 12.74
N ALA A 174 5.98 2.81 12.06
CA ALA A 174 4.63 2.96 12.58
C ALA A 174 3.89 1.60 12.59
N HIS A 175 3.06 1.39 13.60
CA HIS A 175 2.24 0.20 13.77
C HIS A 175 0.83 0.58 14.20
N ALA A 176 -0.17 0.14 13.47
CA ALA A 176 -1.58 0.31 13.81
C ALA A 176 -2.45 -0.71 13.08
N ASP A 177 -3.58 -1.05 13.66
CA ASP A 177 -4.66 -1.72 12.97
C ASP A 177 -5.61 -0.68 12.39
N VAL A 178 -5.98 -0.81 11.13
CA VAL A 178 -6.97 0.05 10.47
C VAL A 178 -8.15 -0.80 10.02
N VAL A 179 -9.34 -0.42 10.46
CA VAL A 179 -10.59 -1.06 10.07
C VAL A 179 -11.31 -0.11 9.11
N VAL A 180 -11.60 -0.59 7.90
CA VAL A 180 -12.44 0.12 6.93
C VAL A 180 -13.82 -0.52 6.95
N GLU A 181 -14.84 0.26 7.26
CA GLU A 181 -16.23 -0.17 7.31
C GLU A 181 -17.04 0.53 6.23
N HIS A 182 -17.72 -0.25 5.42
CA HIS A 182 -18.65 0.24 4.41
C HIS A 182 -20.07 -0.09 4.80
N ASP A 183 -20.95 0.91 4.79
CA ASP A 183 -22.40 0.71 4.98
C ASP A 183 -23.21 1.65 4.08
N GLY A 184 -24.53 1.47 4.08
CA GLY A 184 -25.46 2.27 3.29
C GLY A 184 -25.79 1.65 1.93
N ASP A 185 -26.43 2.44 1.07
CA ASP A 185 -27.03 1.98 -0.19
C ASP A 185 -26.25 2.46 -1.45
N ALA A 186 -25.23 3.32 -1.30
CA ALA A 186 -24.45 3.81 -2.43
C ALA A 186 -23.62 2.68 -3.05
N ARG A 187 -23.36 2.82 -4.34
CA ARG A 187 -22.45 1.96 -5.11
C ARG A 187 -21.10 2.66 -5.18
N LEU A 188 -20.18 2.28 -4.32
CA LEU A 188 -18.89 2.93 -4.14
C LEU A 188 -17.77 2.14 -4.81
N ALA A 189 -16.93 2.84 -5.58
CA ALA A 189 -15.59 2.42 -5.98
C ALA A 189 -14.55 3.06 -5.05
N GLU A 190 -13.60 2.26 -4.55
CA GLU A 190 -12.52 2.67 -3.67
C GLU A 190 -11.19 2.04 -4.09
#